data_ef077a5c4d3970218592d2c642a43bed
#
_entry.id   ef077a5c4d3970218592d2c642a43bed
#
_cell.length_a   1.000
_cell.length_b   1.000
_cell.length_c   1.000
_cell.angle_alpha   90.00
_cell.angle_beta   90.00
_cell.angle_gamma   90.00
#
_symmetry.space_group_name_H-M   'P 1'
#
loop_
_entity.id
_entity.type
_entity.pdbx_description
1 polymer ?
#
loop_
_entity_poly.entity_id
_entity_poly.type
_entity_poly.pdbx_seq_one_letter_code
_entity_poly.pdbx_strand_id
1 'polypeptide(L)'
;MLDGRAHVSLRSYAHTDTTHAHDWHQLVLPVVGAHAVSVGAVSGRVESGRGILIASGLPHCYRGLGENCFVVLDIPREARRSQGLPEAVWRPAMAQPFFPIDDGLNRFANYVAHEMRDGALDAAAEHHVVSLLIHALTRRLDGQRTPPAVARAVELIHAHYAKPFSVAELAAAVGLSASALHERFRTAMACGPGEYAMNVRLDHAERLLRASDLSIAEIAVSTGFSDQSALTRSLRRRRGTTPARFRLQ
;
A
#
# COMPACT_ATOMS: atom_id res chain seq x y z
N MET A 1 -1.43 0.19 -22.18
CA MET A 1 -0.27 -0.59 -21.69
C MET A 1 0.88 0.39 -21.57
N LEU A 2 1.51 0.52 -20.41
CA LEU A 2 2.69 1.37 -20.29
C LEU A 2 3.83 0.71 -21.09
N ASP A 3 4.55 1.50 -21.87
CA ASP A 3 5.65 1.06 -22.78
C ASP A 3 6.95 0.67 -22.04
N GLY A 4 6.84 0.25 -20.77
CA GLY A 4 7.98 -0.09 -19.88
C GLY A 4 8.65 1.14 -19.27
N ARG A 5 8.09 2.34 -19.44
CA ARG A 5 8.56 3.59 -18.83
C ARG A 5 7.58 4.05 -17.75
N ALA A 6 8.10 4.71 -16.74
CA ALA A 6 7.26 5.41 -15.78
C ALA A 6 6.69 6.66 -16.45
N HIS A 7 5.43 6.97 -16.13
CA HIS A 7 4.66 8.04 -16.73
C HIS A 7 4.05 8.94 -15.66
N VAL A 8 4.11 10.25 -15.83
CA VAL A 8 3.47 11.23 -14.95
C VAL A 8 2.20 11.78 -15.60
N SER A 9 1.14 11.92 -14.82
CA SER A 9 -0.15 12.46 -15.27
C SER A 9 -0.79 13.34 -14.22
N LEU A 10 -1.63 14.30 -14.65
CA LEU A 10 -2.56 14.99 -13.76
C LEU A 10 -3.88 14.26 -13.76
N ARG A 11 -4.40 13.96 -12.58
CA ARG A 11 -5.69 13.30 -12.42
C ARG A 11 -6.58 14.01 -11.41
N SER A 12 -7.88 14.03 -11.73
CA SER A 12 -8.94 14.39 -10.82
C SER A 12 -9.85 13.19 -10.62
N TYR A 13 -10.32 13.00 -9.42
CA TYR A 13 -11.12 11.83 -9.04
C TYR A 13 -12.58 12.24 -8.81
N ALA A 14 -13.51 11.47 -9.39
CA ALA A 14 -14.93 11.68 -9.21
C ALA A 14 -15.39 11.40 -7.76
N HIS A 15 -16.55 11.93 -7.39
CA HIS A 15 -17.15 11.74 -6.06
C HIS A 15 -17.77 10.35 -5.84
N THR A 16 -17.62 9.44 -6.79
CA THR A 16 -18.11 8.06 -6.72
C THR A 16 -16.99 7.11 -6.38
N ASP A 17 -17.31 6.06 -5.62
CA ASP A 17 -16.36 5.00 -5.32
C ASP A 17 -15.99 4.26 -6.59
N THR A 18 -14.68 4.17 -6.85
CA THR A 18 -14.13 3.44 -7.99
C THR A 18 -13.10 2.45 -7.47
N THR A 19 -13.30 1.17 -7.78
CA THR A 19 -12.40 0.09 -7.37
C THR A 19 -11.74 -0.54 -8.58
N HIS A 20 -10.41 -0.66 -8.54
CA HIS A 20 -9.63 -1.37 -9.56
C HIS A 20 -8.29 -1.89 -9.00
N ALA A 21 -7.58 -2.62 -9.82
CA ALA A 21 -6.19 -3.01 -9.61
C ALA A 21 -5.42 -2.84 -10.93
N HIS A 22 -4.11 -2.65 -10.84
CA HIS A 22 -3.26 -2.50 -12.02
C HIS A 22 -1.87 -3.13 -11.77
N ASP A 23 -1.17 -3.46 -12.85
CA ASP A 23 0.13 -4.16 -12.81
C ASP A 23 1.35 -3.23 -12.66
N TRP A 24 1.15 -1.99 -12.26
CA TRP A 24 2.21 -1.01 -11.99
C TRP A 24 2.09 -0.44 -10.58
N HIS A 25 3.20 0.08 -10.05
CA HIS A 25 3.16 0.87 -8.82
C HIS A 25 2.62 2.26 -9.14
N GLN A 26 1.87 2.84 -8.22
CA GLN A 26 1.30 4.17 -8.40
C GLN A 26 1.63 5.07 -7.21
N LEU A 27 2.29 6.20 -7.49
CA LEU A 27 2.50 7.28 -6.54
C LEU A 27 1.48 8.37 -6.79
N VAL A 28 0.79 8.83 -5.74
CA VAL A 28 -0.19 9.93 -5.84
C VAL A 28 0.20 11.05 -4.88
N LEU A 29 0.44 12.24 -5.43
CA LEU A 29 0.80 13.45 -4.70
C LEU A 29 -0.32 14.50 -4.88
N PRO A 30 -0.86 15.06 -3.80
CA PRO A 30 -1.90 16.09 -3.88
C PRO A 30 -1.34 17.42 -4.40
N VAL A 31 -2.11 18.08 -5.26
CA VAL A 31 -1.88 19.43 -5.73
C VAL A 31 -3.00 20.34 -5.21
N VAL A 32 -4.25 19.91 -5.38
CA VAL A 32 -5.45 20.61 -4.88
C VAL A 32 -6.40 19.58 -4.30
N GLY A 33 -7.03 19.90 -3.17
CA GLY A 33 -8.10 19.11 -2.57
C GLY A 33 -7.64 17.80 -1.96
N ALA A 34 -8.56 16.85 -1.92
CA ALA A 34 -8.34 15.54 -1.30
C ALA A 34 -9.11 14.41 -2.02
N HIS A 35 -8.65 13.17 -1.84
CA HIS A 35 -9.45 11.99 -2.12
C HIS A 35 -9.36 10.98 -0.97
N ALA A 36 -10.45 10.28 -0.70
CA ALA A 36 -10.44 9.10 0.16
C ALA A 36 -9.93 7.91 -0.65
N VAL A 37 -9.10 7.08 -0.03
CA VAL A 37 -8.59 5.86 -0.66
C VAL A 37 -8.46 4.73 0.34
N SER A 38 -8.76 3.52 -0.11
CA SER A 38 -8.60 2.28 0.64
C SER A 38 -7.76 1.31 -0.18
N VAL A 39 -6.70 0.77 0.42
CA VAL A 39 -5.81 -0.25 -0.17
C VAL A 39 -5.77 -1.43 0.79
N GLY A 40 -6.36 -2.57 0.41
CA GLY A 40 -6.55 -3.69 1.32
C GLY A 40 -7.31 -3.26 2.58
N ALA A 41 -6.71 -3.45 3.77
CA ALA A 41 -7.30 -3.07 5.05
C ALA A 41 -7.01 -1.62 5.48
N VAL A 42 -6.17 -0.91 4.74
CA VAL A 42 -5.73 0.43 5.12
C VAL A 42 -6.54 1.47 4.37
N SER A 43 -7.22 2.36 5.11
CA SER A 43 -8.00 3.46 4.54
C SER A 43 -7.48 4.79 5.05
N GLY A 44 -7.57 5.82 4.22
CA GLY A 44 -7.13 7.16 4.59
C GLY A 44 -7.48 8.19 3.54
N ARG A 45 -6.85 9.37 3.66
CA ARG A 45 -6.97 10.46 2.69
C ARG A 45 -5.61 10.80 2.12
N VAL A 46 -5.60 11.12 0.83
CA VAL A 46 -4.50 11.81 0.18
C VAL A 46 -4.91 13.27 0.08
N GLU A 47 -4.16 14.13 0.75
CA GLU A 47 -4.44 15.55 0.90
C GLU A 47 -3.13 16.31 1.19
N SER A 48 -3.17 17.63 1.33
CA SER A 48 -1.97 18.42 1.65
C SER A 48 -1.18 17.81 2.81
N GLY A 49 0.11 17.56 2.59
CA GLY A 49 1.02 16.93 3.56
C GLY A 49 0.98 15.40 3.60
N ARG A 50 0.14 14.73 2.81
CA ARG A 50 0.02 13.27 2.83
C ARG A 50 -0.21 12.67 1.44
N GLY A 51 0.74 11.89 0.97
CA GLY A 51 0.67 11.12 -0.28
C GLY A 51 0.38 9.65 -0.05
N ILE A 52 0.24 8.91 -1.17
CA ILE A 52 0.08 7.45 -1.14
C ILE A 52 0.96 6.80 -2.20
N LEU A 53 1.51 5.64 -1.87
CA LEU A 53 2.19 4.73 -2.78
C LEU A 53 1.44 3.40 -2.81
N ILE A 54 0.82 3.09 -3.92
CA ILE A 54 0.05 1.87 -4.14
C ILE A 54 0.94 0.87 -4.86
N ALA A 55 1.19 -0.28 -4.23
CA ALA A 55 1.99 -1.32 -4.86
C ALA A 55 1.21 -2.02 -5.98
N SER A 56 1.93 -2.45 -7.02
CA SER A 56 1.40 -3.22 -8.15
C SER A 56 0.57 -4.42 -7.69
N GLY A 57 -0.57 -4.66 -8.32
CA GLY A 57 -1.45 -5.79 -8.06
C GLY A 57 -2.36 -5.65 -6.83
N LEU A 58 -2.26 -4.56 -6.06
CA LEU A 58 -3.14 -4.34 -4.92
C LEU A 58 -4.47 -3.71 -5.34
N PRO A 59 -5.62 -4.37 -5.08
CA PRO A 59 -6.93 -3.76 -5.25
C PRO A 59 -7.06 -2.54 -4.34
N HIS A 60 -7.54 -1.44 -4.92
CA HIS A 60 -7.78 -0.22 -4.18
C HIS A 60 -9.04 0.48 -4.65
N CYS A 61 -9.70 1.16 -3.72
CA CYS A 61 -10.89 1.97 -3.96
C CYS A 61 -10.58 3.42 -3.65
N TYR A 62 -11.02 4.34 -4.49
CA TYR A 62 -10.87 5.77 -4.25
C TYR A 62 -12.15 6.53 -4.56
N ARG A 63 -12.28 7.70 -3.93
CA ARG A 63 -13.36 8.67 -4.14
C ARG A 63 -12.85 10.09 -3.92
N GLY A 64 -13.05 10.97 -4.89
CA GLY A 64 -12.72 12.39 -4.78
C GLY A 64 -13.57 13.10 -3.70
N LEU A 65 -12.97 14.06 -3.02
CA LEU A 65 -13.59 14.87 -1.97
C LEU A 65 -13.52 16.34 -2.40
N GLY A 66 -14.61 16.84 -3.02
CA GLY A 66 -14.64 18.19 -3.59
C GLY A 66 -13.76 18.35 -4.84
N GLU A 67 -13.47 19.59 -5.19
CA GLU A 67 -12.50 19.89 -6.25
C GLU A 67 -11.14 19.32 -5.89
N ASN A 68 -10.53 18.59 -6.82
CA ASN A 68 -9.29 17.88 -6.54
C ASN A 68 -8.43 17.73 -7.80
N CYS A 69 -7.10 17.75 -7.59
CA CYS A 69 -6.10 17.51 -8.63
C CYS A 69 -4.85 16.90 -8.00
N PHE A 70 -4.29 15.89 -8.65
CA PHE A 70 -3.15 15.13 -8.17
C PHE A 70 -2.12 14.93 -9.30
N VAL A 71 -0.85 15.01 -8.94
CA VAL A 71 0.23 14.43 -9.74
C VAL A 71 0.28 12.94 -9.45
N VAL A 72 0.08 12.14 -10.50
CA VAL A 72 0.09 10.68 -10.42
C VAL A 72 1.24 10.15 -11.26
N LEU A 73 2.10 9.35 -10.63
CA LEU A 73 3.21 8.67 -11.28
C LEU A 73 2.90 7.18 -11.33
N ASP A 74 2.70 6.66 -12.52
CA ASP A 74 2.55 5.23 -12.80
C ASP A 74 3.92 4.65 -13.14
N ILE A 75 4.38 3.65 -12.37
CA ILE A 75 5.72 3.06 -12.46
C ILE A 75 5.57 1.58 -12.81
N PRO A 76 5.91 1.15 -14.03
CA PRO A 76 5.87 -0.25 -14.41
C PRO A 76 6.70 -1.10 -13.43
N ARG A 77 6.22 -2.29 -13.13
CA ARG A 77 6.89 -3.23 -12.22
C ARG A 77 8.31 -3.57 -12.67
N GLU A 78 8.53 -3.60 -13.98
CA GLU A 78 9.82 -3.91 -14.61
C GLU A 78 10.54 -2.65 -15.12
N ALA A 79 10.20 -1.47 -14.60
CA ALA A 79 10.84 -0.24 -15.02
C ALA A 79 12.36 -0.30 -14.85
N ARG A 80 13.09 0.34 -15.78
CA ARG A 80 14.54 0.42 -15.74
C ARG A 80 15.03 0.99 -14.40
N ARG A 81 16.23 0.61 -13.96
CA ARG A 81 16.81 1.02 -12.66
C ARG A 81 16.74 2.52 -12.37
N SER A 82 16.77 3.37 -13.40
CA SER A 82 16.66 4.83 -13.25
C SER A 82 15.22 5.33 -13.08
N GLN A 83 14.22 4.52 -13.38
CA GLN A 83 12.79 4.87 -13.31
C GLN A 83 11.97 3.88 -12.48
N GLY A 84 12.61 2.90 -11.86
CA GLY A 84 11.96 1.94 -10.99
C GLY A 84 12.05 2.36 -9.53
N LEU A 85 11.00 2.12 -8.76
CA LEU A 85 11.08 2.25 -7.31
C LEU A 85 11.92 1.09 -6.74
N PRO A 86 12.94 1.38 -5.92
CA PRO A 86 13.66 0.34 -5.20
C PRO A 86 12.70 -0.50 -4.36
N GLU A 87 12.98 -1.79 -4.24
CA GLU A 87 12.16 -2.71 -3.43
C GLU A 87 12.02 -2.22 -1.97
N ALA A 88 13.06 -1.61 -1.44
CA ALA A 88 13.08 -1.00 -0.12
C ALA A 88 12.04 0.13 0.05
N VAL A 89 11.54 0.72 -1.03
CA VAL A 89 10.54 1.80 -1.01
C VAL A 89 9.12 1.24 -1.17
N TRP A 90 8.86 0.41 -2.18
CA TRP A 90 7.49 -0.06 -2.43
C TRP A 90 7.07 -1.24 -1.54
N ARG A 91 8.01 -2.05 -1.03
CA ARG A 91 7.68 -3.17 -0.15
C ARG A 91 7.03 -2.71 1.16
N PRO A 92 7.54 -1.71 1.90
CA PRO A 92 6.84 -1.15 3.07
C PRO A 92 5.48 -0.54 2.72
N ALA A 93 5.32 0.04 1.54
CA ALA A 93 4.06 0.62 1.08
C ALA A 93 2.92 -0.42 0.97
N MET A 94 3.23 -1.71 0.80
CA MET A 94 2.21 -2.77 0.85
C MET A 94 1.49 -2.83 2.21
N ALA A 95 2.18 -2.49 3.29
CA ALA A 95 1.63 -2.49 4.64
C ALA A 95 1.18 -1.11 5.09
N GLN A 96 1.90 -0.08 4.69
CA GLN A 96 1.62 1.32 5.02
C GLN A 96 1.75 2.20 3.77
N PRO A 97 0.68 2.29 2.97
CA PRO A 97 0.74 2.97 1.69
C PRO A 97 0.83 4.50 1.81
N PHE A 98 0.38 5.07 2.92
CA PHE A 98 0.42 6.52 3.15
C PHE A 98 1.77 6.98 3.68
N PHE A 99 2.25 8.11 3.19
CA PHE A 99 3.50 8.72 3.66
C PHE A 99 3.33 10.25 3.77
N PRO A 100 4.08 10.90 4.69
CA PRO A 100 4.08 12.34 4.81
C PRO A 100 4.79 13.01 3.62
N ILE A 101 4.25 14.13 3.19
CA ILE A 101 4.83 15.00 2.16
C ILE A 101 5.37 16.24 2.87
N ASP A 102 6.65 16.50 2.74
CA ASP A 102 7.27 17.74 3.20
C ASP A 102 7.04 18.89 2.19
N ASP A 103 7.35 20.12 2.62
CA ASP A 103 7.21 21.32 1.77
C ASP A 103 8.01 21.20 0.47
N GLY A 104 9.16 20.54 0.47
CA GLY A 104 9.99 20.39 -0.72
C GLY A 104 9.31 19.52 -1.77
N LEU A 105 8.77 18.36 -1.37
CA LEU A 105 8.05 17.47 -2.27
C LEU A 105 6.72 18.07 -2.72
N ASN A 106 6.04 18.81 -1.82
CA ASN A 106 4.80 19.51 -2.16
C ASN A 106 5.03 20.60 -3.22
N ARG A 107 6.07 21.44 -3.05
CA ARG A 107 6.44 22.45 -4.08
C ARG A 107 6.82 21.81 -5.40
N PHE A 108 7.53 20.70 -5.36
CA PHE A 108 7.92 20.00 -6.58
C PHE A 108 6.69 19.40 -7.30
N ALA A 109 5.74 18.80 -6.59
CA ALA A 109 4.49 18.32 -7.18
C ALA A 109 3.68 19.45 -7.82
N ASN A 110 3.60 20.62 -7.14
CA ASN A 110 2.93 21.81 -7.68
C ASN A 110 3.64 22.36 -8.92
N TYR A 111 4.97 22.37 -8.95
CA TYR A 111 5.75 22.78 -10.12
C TYR A 111 5.47 21.84 -11.32
N VAL A 112 5.54 20.53 -11.10
CA VAL A 112 5.23 19.53 -12.14
C VAL A 112 3.82 19.73 -12.67
N ALA A 113 2.84 19.95 -11.78
CA ALA A 113 1.46 20.20 -12.18
C ALA A 113 1.30 21.47 -13.01
N HIS A 114 2.07 22.53 -12.73
CA HIS A 114 2.10 23.75 -13.51
C HIS A 114 2.64 23.50 -14.92
N GLU A 115 3.84 22.93 -15.03
CA GLU A 115 4.46 22.61 -16.32
C GLU A 115 3.57 21.71 -17.21
N MET A 116 2.88 20.75 -16.58
CA MET A 116 1.95 19.88 -17.31
C MET A 116 0.73 20.63 -17.83
N ARG A 117 0.18 21.58 -17.09
CA ARG A 117 -0.98 22.38 -17.54
C ARG A 117 -0.62 23.30 -18.70
N ASP A 118 0.60 23.84 -18.66
CA ASP A 118 1.11 24.75 -19.69
C ASP A 118 1.63 24.04 -20.94
N GLY A 119 1.61 22.68 -20.94
CA GLY A 119 2.11 21.86 -22.05
C GLY A 119 3.63 21.91 -22.21
N ALA A 120 4.35 22.38 -21.19
CA ALA A 120 5.82 22.52 -21.22
C ALA A 120 6.56 21.22 -20.91
N LEU A 121 5.87 20.16 -20.49
CA LEU A 121 6.47 18.87 -20.16
C LEU A 121 6.52 17.96 -21.41
N ASP A 122 7.58 18.05 -22.18
CA ASP A 122 7.87 17.12 -23.27
C ASP A 122 8.38 15.76 -22.72
N ALA A 123 8.55 14.77 -23.61
CA ALA A 123 8.97 13.43 -23.21
C ALA A 123 10.36 13.38 -22.56
N ALA A 124 11.27 14.32 -22.88
CA ALA A 124 12.58 14.41 -22.28
C ALA A 124 12.49 15.01 -20.86
N ALA A 125 11.72 16.10 -20.71
CA ALA A 125 11.44 16.72 -19.42
C ALA A 125 10.68 15.78 -18.49
N GLU A 126 9.69 15.03 -19.01
CA GLU A 126 8.97 14.01 -18.25
C GLU A 126 9.92 12.96 -17.68
N HIS A 127 10.88 12.45 -18.46
CA HIS A 127 11.87 11.48 -18.00
C HIS A 127 12.67 12.01 -16.79
N HIS A 128 13.10 13.26 -16.85
CA HIS A 128 13.85 13.90 -15.76
C HIS A 128 12.99 14.14 -14.53
N VAL A 129 11.76 14.61 -14.71
CA VAL A 129 10.78 14.81 -13.63
C VAL A 129 10.49 13.49 -12.91
N VAL A 130 10.22 12.42 -13.65
CA VAL A 130 10.01 11.07 -13.10
C VAL A 130 11.23 10.63 -12.28
N SER A 131 12.44 10.77 -12.83
CA SER A 131 13.67 10.37 -12.13
C SER A 131 13.90 11.17 -10.85
N LEU A 132 13.62 12.47 -10.85
CA LEU A 132 13.71 13.34 -9.68
C LEU A 132 12.65 13.00 -8.63
N LEU A 133 11.40 12.71 -9.03
CA LEU A 133 10.33 12.28 -8.11
C LEU A 133 10.70 10.97 -7.41
N ILE A 134 11.15 9.99 -8.17
CA ILE A 134 11.59 8.69 -7.62
C ILE A 134 12.76 8.89 -6.66
N HIS A 135 13.76 9.69 -7.04
CA HIS A 135 14.90 9.98 -6.17
C HIS A 135 14.50 10.73 -4.89
N ALA A 136 13.66 11.76 -5.02
CA ALA A 136 13.16 12.54 -3.90
C ALA A 136 12.33 11.68 -2.93
N LEU A 137 11.50 10.78 -3.45
CA LEU A 137 10.72 9.83 -2.68
C LEU A 137 11.64 8.82 -1.97
N THR A 138 12.57 8.22 -2.71
CA THR A 138 13.51 7.23 -2.17
C THR A 138 14.29 7.81 -0.99
N ARG A 139 14.84 9.02 -1.11
CA ARG A 139 15.57 9.68 -0.01
C ARG A 139 14.71 9.90 1.23
N ARG A 140 13.44 10.26 1.06
CA ARG A 140 12.51 10.52 2.17
C ARG A 140 12.04 9.25 2.84
N LEU A 141 11.75 8.24 2.07
CA LEU A 141 11.27 6.95 2.59
C LEU A 141 12.43 6.08 3.11
N ASP A 142 13.65 6.23 2.58
CA ASP A 142 14.86 5.58 3.09
C ASP A 142 15.22 6.09 4.51
N GLY A 143 14.91 7.36 4.81
CA GLY A 143 14.99 7.92 6.17
C GLY A 143 13.89 7.44 7.13
N GLN A 144 12.80 6.89 6.59
CA GLN A 144 11.72 6.23 7.34
C GLN A 144 11.91 4.70 7.37
N ARG A 145 13.15 4.22 7.24
CA ARG A 145 13.43 2.78 7.23
C ARG A 145 12.72 2.09 8.36
N THR A 146 11.81 1.20 8.01
CA THR A 146 11.30 0.21 8.95
C THR A 146 12.51 -0.41 9.65
N PRO A 147 12.61 -0.35 10.98
CA PRO A 147 13.77 -0.90 11.69
C PRO A 147 14.05 -2.33 11.18
N PRO A 148 15.31 -2.72 10.92
CA PRO A 148 15.61 -4.02 10.32
C PRO A 148 14.93 -5.20 11.00
N ALA A 149 14.81 -5.15 12.33
CA ALA A 149 14.09 -6.15 13.11
C ALA A 149 12.58 -6.17 12.78
N VAL A 150 11.94 -5.02 12.56
CA VAL A 150 10.52 -4.95 12.17
C VAL A 150 10.33 -5.42 10.74
N ALA A 151 11.22 -5.02 9.81
CA ALA A 151 11.19 -5.50 8.43
C ALA A 151 11.31 -7.03 8.39
N ARG A 152 12.25 -7.59 9.15
CA ARG A 152 12.42 -9.04 9.28
C ARG A 152 11.21 -9.73 9.91
N ALA A 153 10.58 -9.11 10.92
CA ALA A 153 9.34 -9.61 11.51
C ALA A 153 8.19 -9.64 10.49
N VAL A 154 8.05 -8.61 9.65
CA VAL A 154 7.07 -8.57 8.56
C VAL A 154 7.31 -9.70 7.55
N GLU A 155 8.55 -9.94 7.13
CA GLU A 155 8.91 -11.06 6.25
C GLU A 155 8.51 -12.41 6.85
N LEU A 156 8.82 -12.63 8.13
CA LEU A 156 8.46 -13.86 8.84
C LEU A 156 6.95 -14.05 8.95
N ILE A 157 6.20 -12.98 9.20
CA ILE A 157 4.73 -13.03 9.20
C ILE A 157 4.21 -13.45 7.82
N HIS A 158 4.69 -12.81 6.75
CA HIS A 158 4.27 -13.18 5.39
C HIS A 158 4.67 -14.60 4.97
N ALA A 159 5.86 -15.06 5.38
CA ALA A 159 6.32 -16.42 5.08
C ALA A 159 5.54 -17.52 5.84
N HIS A 160 5.01 -17.16 7.03
CA HIS A 160 4.43 -18.15 7.94
C HIS A 160 3.02 -17.78 8.44
N TYR A 161 2.30 -16.88 7.77
CA TYR A 161 1.00 -16.35 8.22
C TYR A 161 -0.02 -17.46 8.60
N ALA A 162 -0.03 -18.57 7.87
CA ALA A 162 -0.95 -19.68 8.09
C ALA A 162 -0.62 -20.50 9.34
N LYS A 163 0.60 -20.38 9.89
CA LYS A 163 1.01 -21.11 11.08
C LYS A 163 0.74 -20.28 12.35
N PRO A 164 0.34 -20.92 13.45
CA PRO A 164 0.31 -20.23 14.74
C PRO A 164 1.71 -19.73 15.10
N PHE A 165 1.82 -18.51 15.59
CA PHE A 165 3.02 -18.00 16.24
C PHE A 165 2.63 -17.08 17.38
N SER A 166 3.50 -16.97 18.38
CA SER A 166 3.38 -15.97 19.43
C SER A 166 4.22 -14.73 19.09
N VAL A 167 3.81 -13.58 19.63
CA VAL A 167 4.63 -12.36 19.51
C VAL A 167 6.01 -12.53 20.16
N ALA A 168 6.11 -13.37 21.19
CA ALA A 168 7.37 -13.68 21.85
C ALA A 168 8.33 -14.46 20.94
N GLU A 169 7.84 -15.47 20.23
CA GLU A 169 8.63 -16.23 19.24
C GLU A 169 9.09 -15.32 18.09
N LEU A 170 8.19 -14.48 17.59
CA LEU A 170 8.53 -13.53 16.53
C LEU A 170 9.61 -12.53 17.00
N ALA A 171 9.49 -12.03 18.23
CA ALA A 171 10.46 -11.11 18.83
C ALA A 171 11.83 -11.77 18.99
N ALA A 172 11.87 -12.99 19.50
CA ALA A 172 13.11 -13.76 19.65
C ALA A 172 13.78 -13.99 18.27
N ALA A 173 13.02 -14.31 17.24
CA ALA A 173 13.53 -14.51 15.87
C ALA A 173 14.18 -13.26 15.24
N VAL A 174 13.86 -12.06 15.77
CA VAL A 174 14.42 -10.79 15.30
C VAL A 174 15.34 -10.11 16.34
N GLY A 175 15.70 -10.82 17.40
CA GLY A 175 16.64 -10.35 18.43
C GLY A 175 16.07 -9.24 19.33
N LEU A 176 14.77 -9.24 19.59
CA LEU A 176 14.09 -8.27 20.46
C LEU A 176 13.30 -8.95 21.58
N SER A 177 12.99 -8.19 22.64
CA SER A 177 11.94 -8.57 23.57
C SER A 177 10.56 -8.34 22.94
N ALA A 178 9.53 -9.04 23.44
CA ALA A 178 8.16 -8.89 22.97
C ALA A 178 7.66 -7.44 23.08
N SER A 179 7.97 -6.74 24.16
CA SER A 179 7.61 -5.33 24.37
C SER A 179 8.32 -4.41 23.38
N ALA A 180 9.64 -4.60 23.18
CA ALA A 180 10.42 -3.80 22.23
C ALA A 180 9.97 -4.02 20.78
N LEU A 181 9.64 -5.27 20.40
CA LEU A 181 9.05 -5.54 19.10
C LEU A 181 7.70 -4.85 18.95
N HIS A 182 6.83 -4.96 19.95
CA HIS A 182 5.48 -4.36 19.90
C HIS A 182 5.54 -2.85 19.71
N GLU A 183 6.38 -2.15 20.47
CA GLU A 183 6.57 -0.70 20.40
C GLU A 183 7.09 -0.27 19.01
N ARG A 184 8.21 -0.88 18.57
CA ARG A 184 8.83 -0.56 17.27
C ARG A 184 7.91 -0.91 16.11
N PHE A 185 7.17 -2.02 16.22
CA PHE A 185 6.22 -2.44 15.18
C PHE A 185 5.05 -1.45 15.10
N ARG A 186 4.49 -1.00 16.23
CA ARG A 186 3.44 0.03 16.25
C ARG A 186 3.91 1.34 15.65
N THR A 187 5.12 1.78 15.96
CA THR A 187 5.71 3.00 15.41
C THR A 187 5.88 2.91 13.89
N ALA A 188 6.37 1.76 13.39
CA ALA A 188 6.67 1.58 11.98
C ALA A 188 5.44 1.20 11.14
N MET A 189 4.49 0.43 11.71
CA MET A 189 3.39 -0.21 10.98
C MET A 189 2.01 0.29 11.42
N ALA A 190 1.92 1.25 12.34
CA ALA A 190 0.70 1.81 12.94
C ALA A 190 -0.23 0.78 13.62
N CYS A 191 0.19 -0.48 13.75
CA CYS A 191 -0.55 -1.56 14.42
C CYS A 191 0.42 -2.53 15.10
N GLY A 192 -0.09 -3.40 15.97
CA GLY A 192 0.73 -4.42 16.64
C GLY A 192 1.03 -5.62 15.73
N PRO A 193 2.10 -6.42 16.03
CA PRO A 193 2.50 -7.58 15.22
C PRO A 193 1.38 -8.61 15.02
N GLY A 194 0.63 -8.92 16.09
CA GLY A 194 -0.50 -9.87 16.02
C GLY A 194 -1.67 -9.34 15.19
N GLU A 195 -1.91 -8.05 15.25
CA GLU A 195 -2.93 -7.39 14.41
C GLU A 195 -2.52 -7.39 12.94
N TYR A 196 -1.27 -7.10 12.65
CA TYR A 196 -0.71 -7.18 11.31
C TYR A 196 -0.84 -8.58 10.72
N ALA A 197 -0.44 -9.61 11.46
CA ALA A 197 -0.56 -11.00 11.04
C ALA A 197 -2.01 -11.41 10.78
N MET A 198 -2.94 -10.95 11.62
CA MET A 198 -4.37 -11.20 11.40
C MET A 198 -4.86 -10.56 10.09
N ASN A 199 -4.43 -9.34 9.78
CA ASN A 199 -4.77 -8.70 8.51
C ASN A 199 -4.19 -9.46 7.31
N VAL A 200 -2.94 -9.91 7.38
CA VAL A 200 -2.33 -10.75 6.35
C VAL A 200 -3.13 -12.03 6.10
N ARG A 201 -3.59 -12.72 7.15
CA ARG A 201 -4.46 -13.91 7.02
C ARG A 201 -5.78 -13.59 6.32
N LEU A 202 -6.41 -12.47 6.69
CA LEU A 202 -7.67 -12.04 6.10
C LEU A 202 -7.51 -11.69 4.62
N ASP A 203 -6.44 -10.97 4.25
CA ASP A 203 -6.14 -10.62 2.85
C ASP A 203 -5.93 -11.88 1.98
N HIS A 204 -5.28 -12.91 2.53
CA HIS A 204 -5.16 -14.22 1.88
C HIS A 204 -6.50 -14.94 1.75
N ALA A 205 -7.33 -14.93 2.80
CA ALA A 205 -8.65 -15.53 2.78
C ALA A 205 -9.57 -14.84 1.76
N GLU A 206 -9.56 -13.51 1.70
CA GLU A 206 -10.33 -12.74 0.73
C GLU A 206 -9.96 -13.07 -0.73
N ARG A 207 -8.65 -13.21 -1.02
CA ARG A 207 -8.19 -13.62 -2.34
C ARG A 207 -8.70 -15.01 -2.71
N LEU A 208 -8.60 -15.98 -1.79
CA LEU A 208 -9.09 -17.35 -2.04
C LEU A 208 -10.61 -17.40 -2.18
N LEU A 209 -11.34 -16.61 -1.40
CA LEU A 209 -12.81 -16.53 -1.52
C LEU A 209 -13.27 -16.04 -2.90
N ARG A 210 -12.49 -15.16 -3.54
CA ARG A 210 -12.81 -14.63 -4.88
C ARG A 210 -12.28 -15.48 -6.03
N ALA A 211 -11.16 -16.18 -5.83
CA ALA A 211 -10.37 -16.78 -6.90
C ALA A 211 -10.35 -18.32 -6.87
N SER A 212 -11.07 -18.97 -5.95
CA SER A 212 -11.07 -20.44 -5.84
C SER A 212 -12.42 -21.01 -5.47
N ASP A 213 -12.61 -22.30 -5.81
CA ASP A 213 -13.80 -23.09 -5.45
C ASP A 213 -13.67 -23.80 -4.09
N LEU A 214 -12.60 -23.53 -3.35
CA LEU A 214 -12.38 -24.10 -2.02
C LEU A 214 -13.55 -23.77 -1.09
N SER A 215 -13.94 -24.70 -0.23
CA SER A 215 -14.93 -24.45 0.81
C SER A 215 -14.42 -23.37 1.78
N ILE A 216 -15.34 -22.68 2.43
CA ILE A 216 -14.98 -21.65 3.43
C ILE A 216 -14.18 -22.29 4.59
N ALA A 217 -14.44 -23.53 4.91
CA ALA A 217 -13.71 -24.30 5.93
C ALA A 217 -12.26 -24.55 5.50
N GLU A 218 -12.03 -25.00 4.26
CA GLU A 218 -10.69 -25.20 3.70
C GLU A 218 -9.91 -23.87 3.63
N ILE A 219 -10.55 -22.79 3.19
CA ILE A 219 -9.95 -21.46 3.18
C ILE A 219 -9.57 -21.01 4.60
N ALA A 220 -10.44 -21.25 5.59
CA ALA A 220 -10.12 -20.92 6.98
C ALA A 220 -8.85 -21.62 7.44
N VAL A 221 -8.76 -22.93 7.27
CA VAL A 221 -7.59 -23.71 7.70
C VAL A 221 -6.34 -23.31 6.93
N SER A 222 -6.42 -23.18 5.60
CA SER A 222 -5.26 -22.81 4.76
C SER A 222 -4.73 -21.41 5.03
N THR A 223 -5.55 -20.53 5.62
CA THR A 223 -5.16 -19.17 5.98
C THR A 223 -4.89 -18.96 7.47
N GLY A 224 -4.82 -20.05 8.24
CA GLY A 224 -4.37 -20.06 9.63
C GLY A 224 -5.46 -19.70 10.66
N PHE A 225 -6.73 -19.88 10.30
CA PHE A 225 -7.85 -19.86 11.25
C PHE A 225 -8.13 -21.30 11.75
N SER A 226 -8.60 -21.41 12.99
CA SER A 226 -8.95 -22.69 13.58
C SER A 226 -10.11 -23.39 12.84
N ASP A 227 -11.05 -22.60 12.37
CA ASP A 227 -12.28 -23.07 11.73
C ASP A 227 -12.99 -21.95 10.93
N GLN A 228 -14.03 -22.33 10.19
CA GLN A 228 -14.85 -21.40 9.42
C GLN A 228 -15.48 -20.29 10.29
N SER A 229 -15.87 -20.61 11.52
CA SER A 229 -16.51 -19.65 12.44
C SER A 229 -15.51 -18.55 12.87
N ALA A 230 -14.26 -18.93 13.12
CA ALA A 230 -13.17 -17.99 13.44
C ALA A 230 -12.88 -17.03 12.28
N LEU A 231 -12.80 -17.55 11.06
CA LEU A 231 -12.66 -16.73 9.85
C LEU A 231 -13.86 -15.77 9.70
N THR A 232 -15.08 -16.28 9.81
CA THR A 232 -16.31 -15.49 9.67
C THR A 232 -16.39 -14.36 10.70
N ARG A 233 -16.09 -14.66 11.97
CA ARG A 233 -16.07 -13.63 13.04
C ARG A 233 -15.01 -12.56 12.76
N SER A 234 -13.83 -12.96 12.29
CA SER A 234 -12.72 -12.05 12.00
C SER A 234 -13.04 -11.15 10.80
N LEU A 235 -13.61 -11.69 9.72
CA LEU A 235 -14.07 -10.91 8.56
C LEU A 235 -15.18 -9.92 8.97
N ARG A 236 -16.19 -10.35 9.72
CA ARG A 236 -17.25 -9.43 10.19
C ARG A 236 -16.68 -8.28 11.01
N ARG A 237 -15.81 -8.58 11.98
CA ARG A 237 -15.24 -7.57 12.88
C ARG A 237 -14.31 -6.60 12.18
N ARG A 238 -13.50 -7.05 11.19
CA ARG A 238 -12.44 -6.25 10.60
C ARG A 238 -12.73 -5.73 9.20
N ARG A 239 -13.69 -6.33 8.49
CA ARG A 239 -14.07 -6.00 7.10
C ARG A 239 -15.55 -5.66 6.95
N GLY A 240 -16.36 -5.81 8.01
CA GLY A 240 -17.79 -5.54 7.98
C GLY A 240 -18.62 -6.48 7.11
N THR A 241 -18.05 -7.63 6.68
CA THR A 241 -18.69 -8.53 5.72
C THR A 241 -18.49 -10.00 6.09
N THR A 242 -19.07 -10.91 5.31
CA THR A 242 -19.00 -12.36 5.53
C THR A 242 -18.32 -13.06 4.34
N PRO A 243 -17.75 -14.27 4.55
CA PRO A 243 -17.17 -15.05 3.45
C PRO A 243 -18.11 -15.26 2.27
N ALA A 244 -19.40 -15.54 2.53
CA ALA A 244 -20.40 -15.74 1.49
C ALA A 244 -20.61 -14.48 0.62
N ARG A 245 -20.54 -13.29 1.21
CA ARG A 245 -20.64 -12.03 0.46
C ARG A 245 -19.43 -11.76 -0.42
N PHE A 246 -18.23 -12.16 0.01
CA PHE A 246 -17.02 -12.05 -0.82
C PHE A 246 -17.06 -12.92 -2.07
N ARG A 247 -17.73 -14.09 -2.02
CA ARG A 247 -17.91 -14.97 -3.18
C ARG A 247 -18.87 -14.47 -4.25
N LEU A 248 -19.76 -13.55 -3.88
CA LEU A 248 -20.77 -12.99 -4.77
C LEU A 248 -20.28 -11.68 -5.46
N GLN A 249 -19.08 -11.21 -5.12
CA GLN A 249 -18.44 -10.02 -5.68
C GLN A 249 -17.34 -10.39 -6.67
#